data_2cecfe797b91b03dff59cd8828659fb6
#
_entry.id   2cecfe797b91b03dff59cd8828659fb6
#
_cell.length_a   1.000
_cell.length_b   1.000
_cell.length_c   1.000
_cell.angle_alpha   90.00
_cell.angle_beta   90.00
_cell.angle_gamma   90.00
#
_symmetry.space_group_name_H-M   'P 1'
#
loop_
_entity.id
_entity.type
_entity.pdbx_description
1 polymer ?
#
loop_
_entity_poly.entity_id
_entity_poly.type
_entity_poly.pdbx_seq_one_letter_code
_entity_poly.pdbx_strand_id
1 'polypeptide(L)'
;MHVVFGSGQVGRALASHLAGLGLPARVVSRRRPVQLPEGVEWRRADATDVRATTDAAEGATVIYQCLNAPYAKWPEMFPPLQRGVLSAAERVGALLVSLENLYGYGPTSGVPMTEDLPLAATTAKGRTRAVMTAELLAARDAGRVHIAIGRASDYFGAGVTESSLGEHVFGNALAGRRADFIGNPDLPHTYSYVPDVAAGLAILGTRKDAVDEIWHLAGPETVTTSEILDLVSNHVGHRVAIRSVPMPLLRALGVFNPTLRGLVEMAYEFDEPFVLDTTKFQSAFGPVGTSLNVAVATTVNGFRGEINHAPKHPSISNKR
;
A
#
# COMPACT_ATOMS: atom_id res chain seq x y z
N MET A 1 19.58 3.35 -13.26
CA MET A 1 19.39 2.78 -11.91
C MET A 1 18.03 3.16 -11.38
N HIS A 2 17.24 2.19 -10.92
CA HIS A 2 15.97 2.39 -10.22
C HIS A 2 16.21 2.36 -8.71
N VAL A 3 15.83 3.42 -7.98
CA VAL A 3 16.07 3.51 -6.53
C VAL A 3 14.74 3.51 -5.78
N VAL A 4 14.53 2.52 -4.92
CA VAL A 4 13.28 2.31 -4.17
C VAL A 4 13.49 2.72 -2.72
N PHE A 5 12.91 3.85 -2.31
CA PHE A 5 12.86 4.27 -0.92
C PHE A 5 11.72 3.57 -0.19
N GLY A 6 12.09 2.73 0.77
CA GLY A 6 11.19 1.90 1.54
C GLY A 6 11.39 0.41 1.26
N SER A 7 11.54 -0.37 2.34
CA SER A 7 11.70 -1.84 2.30
C SER A 7 10.50 -2.57 2.91
N GLY A 8 9.34 -1.92 2.90
CA GLY A 8 8.06 -2.53 3.24
C GLY A 8 7.58 -3.50 2.16
N GLN A 9 6.36 -3.97 2.26
CA GLN A 9 5.78 -4.98 1.36
C GLN A 9 5.83 -4.53 -0.10
N VAL A 10 5.33 -3.33 -0.42
CA VAL A 10 5.33 -2.82 -1.80
C VAL A 10 6.75 -2.56 -2.30
N GLY A 11 7.63 -1.94 -1.49
CA GLY A 11 9.00 -1.64 -1.93
C GLY A 11 9.82 -2.91 -2.23
N ARG A 12 9.64 -3.98 -1.44
CA ARG A 12 10.27 -5.28 -1.73
C ARG A 12 9.70 -5.94 -2.97
N ALA A 13 8.37 -5.93 -3.12
CA ALA A 13 7.71 -6.47 -4.31
C ALA A 13 8.15 -5.73 -5.58
N LEU A 14 8.24 -4.39 -5.52
CA LEU A 14 8.74 -3.57 -6.61
C LEU A 14 10.20 -3.89 -6.94
N ALA A 15 11.08 -4.00 -5.94
CA ALA A 15 12.47 -4.35 -6.16
C ALA A 15 12.62 -5.74 -6.82
N SER A 16 11.79 -6.71 -6.38
CA SER A 16 11.74 -8.05 -7.00
C SER A 16 11.23 -7.98 -8.45
N HIS A 17 10.21 -7.18 -8.70
CA HIS A 17 9.65 -7.03 -10.03
C HIS A 17 10.65 -6.39 -11.00
N LEU A 18 11.32 -5.30 -10.57
CA LEU A 18 12.36 -4.63 -11.35
C LEU A 18 13.53 -5.59 -11.66
N ALA A 19 13.98 -6.36 -10.67
CA ALA A 19 15.03 -7.36 -10.87
C ALA A 19 14.59 -8.45 -11.87
N GLY A 20 13.34 -8.92 -11.78
CA GLY A 20 12.77 -9.87 -12.74
C GLY A 20 12.70 -9.33 -14.18
N LEU A 21 12.61 -8.01 -14.35
CA LEU A 21 12.70 -7.34 -15.65
C LEU A 21 14.16 -7.09 -16.11
N GLY A 22 15.16 -7.49 -15.34
CA GLY A 22 16.56 -7.22 -15.61
C GLY A 22 16.97 -5.75 -15.42
N LEU A 23 16.15 -4.97 -14.72
CA LEU A 23 16.41 -3.55 -14.44
C LEU A 23 17.27 -3.41 -13.17
N PRO A 24 18.41 -2.68 -13.22
CA PRO A 24 19.25 -2.48 -12.05
C PRO A 24 18.49 -1.69 -10.98
N ALA A 25 18.35 -2.27 -9.79
CA ALA A 25 17.57 -1.72 -8.70
C ALA A 25 18.39 -1.59 -7.41
N ARG A 26 18.05 -0.57 -6.60
CA ARG A 26 18.60 -0.32 -5.27
C ARG A 26 17.45 -0.05 -4.30
N VAL A 27 17.45 -0.74 -3.16
CA VAL A 27 16.54 -0.46 -2.04
C VAL A 27 17.23 0.42 -1.02
N VAL A 28 16.56 1.48 -0.59
CA VAL A 28 17.03 2.41 0.44
C VAL A 28 16.12 2.33 1.65
N SER A 29 16.70 2.06 2.82
CA SER A 29 15.95 1.94 4.07
C SER A 29 16.89 2.09 5.28
N ARG A 30 16.32 2.38 6.46
CA ARG A 30 17.08 2.53 7.71
C ARG A 30 17.72 1.23 8.19
N ARG A 31 17.12 0.09 7.88
CA ARG A 31 17.60 -1.25 8.24
C ARG A 31 17.64 -2.11 6.99
N ARG A 32 18.66 -2.96 6.89
CA ARG A 32 18.76 -3.90 5.78
C ARG A 32 17.60 -4.90 5.84
N PRO A 33 16.85 -5.10 4.74
CA PRO A 33 15.83 -6.13 4.66
C PRO A 33 16.44 -7.51 4.87
N VAL A 34 15.69 -8.41 5.50
CA VAL A 34 16.12 -9.80 5.74
C VAL A 34 16.36 -10.53 4.41
N GLN A 35 15.53 -10.26 3.43
CA GLN A 35 15.64 -10.82 2.09
C GLN A 35 15.62 -9.69 1.06
N LEU A 36 16.57 -9.73 0.14
CA LEU A 36 16.61 -8.91 -1.06
C LEU A 36 16.76 -9.84 -2.26
N PRO A 37 16.14 -9.53 -3.40
CA PRO A 37 16.35 -10.26 -4.64
C PRO A 37 17.83 -10.22 -5.04
N GLU A 38 18.27 -11.26 -5.75
CA GLU A 38 19.63 -11.31 -6.31
C GLU A 38 19.85 -10.11 -7.25
N GLY A 39 21.01 -9.49 -7.18
CA GLY A 39 21.39 -8.33 -7.98
C GLY A 39 20.79 -6.99 -7.51
N VAL A 40 19.93 -6.97 -6.48
CA VAL A 40 19.41 -5.73 -5.92
C VAL A 40 20.38 -5.17 -4.87
N GLU A 41 20.84 -3.94 -5.08
CA GLU A 41 21.66 -3.24 -4.11
C GLU A 41 20.85 -2.78 -2.89
N TRP A 42 21.51 -2.62 -1.77
CA TRP A 42 20.95 -1.96 -0.61
C TRP A 42 21.85 -0.84 -0.10
N ARG A 43 21.26 0.31 0.19
CA ARG A 43 21.92 1.41 0.91
C ARG A 43 21.12 1.82 2.14
N ARG A 44 21.87 2.17 3.21
CA ARG A 44 21.26 2.69 4.42
C ARG A 44 21.08 4.20 4.30
N ALA A 45 19.84 4.67 4.47
CA ALA A 45 19.55 6.09 4.68
C ALA A 45 18.28 6.27 5.52
N ASP A 46 18.21 7.38 6.24
CA ASP A 46 16.98 7.92 6.79
C ASP A 46 16.45 8.97 5.81
N ALA A 47 15.21 8.79 5.34
CA ALA A 47 14.64 9.69 4.34
C ALA A 47 14.38 11.12 4.88
N THR A 48 14.50 11.36 6.18
CA THR A 48 14.46 12.71 6.77
C THR A 48 15.80 13.43 6.68
N ASP A 49 16.90 12.71 6.41
CA ASP A 49 18.23 13.29 6.18
C ASP A 49 18.42 13.50 4.66
N VAL A 50 18.30 14.73 4.22
CA VAL A 50 18.39 15.12 2.80
C VAL A 50 19.73 14.73 2.18
N ARG A 51 20.85 14.82 2.93
CA ARG A 51 22.17 14.46 2.43
C ARG A 51 22.27 12.96 2.22
N ALA A 52 21.95 12.18 3.25
CA ALA A 52 21.99 10.72 3.17
C ALA A 52 21.04 10.19 2.09
N THR A 53 19.87 10.81 1.91
CA THR A 53 18.89 10.46 0.88
C THR A 53 19.43 10.76 -0.53
N THR A 54 20.07 11.91 -0.72
CA THR A 54 20.70 12.29 -2.01
C THR A 54 21.85 11.35 -2.35
N ASP A 55 22.75 11.08 -1.39
CA ASP A 55 23.88 10.16 -1.57
C ASP A 55 23.39 8.72 -1.91
N ALA A 56 22.29 8.29 -1.27
CA ALA A 56 21.68 6.99 -1.56
C ALA A 56 21.00 6.92 -2.94
N ALA A 57 20.57 8.07 -3.49
CA ALA A 57 19.94 8.20 -4.80
C ALA A 57 20.94 8.42 -5.94
N GLU A 58 22.25 8.49 -5.65
CA GLU A 58 23.28 8.71 -6.67
C GLU A 58 23.17 7.73 -7.84
N GLY A 59 23.18 8.25 -9.07
CA GLY A 59 23.04 7.49 -10.31
C GLY A 59 21.61 7.00 -10.61
N ALA A 60 20.61 7.46 -9.84
CA ALA A 60 19.23 7.14 -10.13
C ALA A 60 18.74 7.86 -11.40
N THR A 61 18.02 7.13 -12.23
CA THR A 61 17.18 7.70 -13.32
C THR A 61 15.72 7.74 -12.91
N VAL A 62 15.32 6.83 -12.02
CA VAL A 62 13.98 6.76 -11.43
C VAL A 62 14.09 6.51 -9.93
N ILE A 63 13.35 7.27 -9.17
CA ILE A 63 13.20 7.11 -7.72
C ILE A 63 11.75 6.74 -7.41
N TYR A 64 11.55 5.71 -6.59
CA TYR A 64 10.24 5.29 -6.13
C TYR A 64 10.09 5.59 -4.65
N GLN A 65 9.03 6.31 -4.28
CA GLN A 65 8.66 6.52 -2.90
C GLN A 65 7.65 5.47 -2.45
N CYS A 66 8.13 4.45 -1.73
CA CYS A 66 7.32 3.40 -1.11
C CYS A 66 7.44 3.44 0.43
N LEU A 67 7.72 4.64 0.98
CA LEU A 67 7.84 4.85 2.41
C LEU A 67 6.46 4.90 3.07
N ASN A 68 6.43 4.49 4.34
CA ASN A 68 5.29 4.69 5.21
C ASN A 68 5.75 5.16 6.58
N ALA A 69 4.93 5.95 7.25
CA ALA A 69 5.12 6.37 8.63
C ALA A 69 4.23 5.53 9.57
N PRO A 70 4.53 5.47 10.88
CA PRO A 70 3.60 4.87 11.84
C PRO A 70 2.23 5.51 11.74
N TYR A 71 1.18 4.70 11.60
CA TYR A 71 -0.18 5.13 11.23
C TYR A 71 -0.73 6.26 12.12
N ALA A 72 -0.49 6.20 13.42
CA ALA A 72 -0.92 7.23 14.37
C ALA A 72 -0.12 8.55 14.26
N LYS A 73 1.01 8.57 13.54
CA LYS A 73 1.93 9.72 13.46
C LYS A 73 2.06 10.27 12.02
N TRP A 74 1.13 9.97 11.14
CA TRP A 74 1.18 10.40 9.74
C TRP A 74 1.33 11.92 9.58
N PRO A 75 0.52 12.77 10.24
CA PRO A 75 0.63 14.23 10.06
C PRO A 75 2.03 14.78 10.37
N GLU A 76 2.73 14.16 11.33
CA GLU A 76 4.03 14.63 11.79
C GLU A 76 5.20 14.03 11.02
N MET A 77 5.11 12.74 10.72
CA MET A 77 6.27 11.97 10.24
C MET A 77 6.26 11.72 8.73
N PHE A 78 5.11 11.69 8.08
CA PHE A 78 5.08 11.33 6.67
C PHE A 78 5.56 12.46 5.74
N PRO A 79 5.13 13.74 5.90
CA PRO A 79 5.60 14.81 5.04
C PRO A 79 7.13 15.00 5.03
N PRO A 80 7.85 14.95 6.19
CA PRO A 80 9.31 15.00 6.16
C PRO A 80 9.98 13.87 5.37
N LEU A 81 9.43 12.65 5.41
CA LEU A 81 9.94 11.53 4.63
C LEU A 81 9.80 11.79 3.12
N GLN A 82 8.64 12.30 2.68
CA GLN A 82 8.44 12.66 1.28
C GLN A 82 9.38 13.76 0.81
N ARG A 83 9.54 14.83 1.62
CA ARG A 83 10.40 15.96 1.28
C ARG A 83 11.86 15.55 1.07
N GLY A 84 12.37 14.60 1.87
CA GLY A 84 13.70 14.07 1.68
C GLY A 84 13.86 13.32 0.36
N VAL A 85 12.88 12.49 -0.01
CA VAL A 85 12.90 11.77 -1.30
C VAL A 85 12.72 12.73 -2.48
N LEU A 86 11.79 13.70 -2.37
CA LEU A 86 11.59 14.74 -3.38
C LEU A 86 12.87 15.55 -3.61
N SER A 87 13.51 16.01 -2.53
CA SER A 87 14.78 16.76 -2.62
C SER A 87 15.89 15.93 -3.28
N ALA A 88 15.95 14.61 -3.01
CA ALA A 88 16.90 13.75 -3.70
C ALA A 88 16.60 13.65 -5.20
N ALA A 89 15.33 13.47 -5.58
CA ALA A 89 14.93 13.40 -6.99
C ALA A 89 15.27 14.70 -7.74
N GLU A 90 14.98 15.87 -7.15
CA GLU A 90 15.34 17.18 -7.71
C GLU A 90 16.86 17.31 -7.92
N ARG A 91 17.67 16.88 -6.95
CA ARG A 91 19.13 17.03 -6.99
C ARG A 91 19.82 16.11 -8.01
N VAL A 92 19.31 14.87 -8.16
CA VAL A 92 19.90 13.92 -9.12
C VAL A 92 19.25 13.97 -10.49
N GLY A 93 18.17 14.76 -10.67
CA GLY A 93 17.43 14.88 -11.94
C GLY A 93 16.68 13.60 -12.33
N ALA A 94 16.20 12.81 -11.34
CA ALA A 94 15.49 11.58 -11.58
C ALA A 94 13.96 11.80 -11.64
N LEU A 95 13.26 10.97 -12.42
CA LEU A 95 11.80 10.84 -12.32
C LEU A 95 11.42 10.35 -10.92
N LEU A 96 10.50 11.02 -10.24
CA LEU A 96 9.94 10.58 -8.96
C LEU A 96 8.60 9.88 -9.15
N VAL A 97 8.55 8.58 -8.91
CA VAL A 97 7.32 7.80 -8.85
C VAL A 97 6.86 7.71 -7.40
N SER A 98 5.74 8.34 -7.08
CA SER A 98 5.19 8.34 -5.71
C SER A 98 4.04 7.36 -5.58
N LEU A 99 4.14 6.43 -4.62
CA LEU A 99 3.02 5.59 -4.22
C LEU A 99 2.14 6.33 -3.23
N GLU A 100 0.87 6.44 -3.57
CA GLU A 100 -0.15 7.05 -2.73
C GLU A 100 -1.29 6.09 -2.44
N ASN A 101 -2.05 6.38 -1.40
CA ASN A 101 -3.36 5.78 -1.14
C ASN A 101 -4.49 6.74 -1.54
N LEU A 102 -5.73 6.35 -1.25
CA LEU A 102 -6.93 7.08 -1.64
C LEU A 102 -7.45 8.07 -0.57
N TYR A 103 -6.81 8.15 0.58
CA TYR A 103 -7.29 8.93 1.73
C TYR A 103 -7.46 10.43 1.44
N GLY A 104 -6.68 10.96 0.48
CA GLY A 104 -6.77 12.35 0.06
C GLY A 104 -8.12 12.73 -0.55
N TYR A 105 -8.84 11.78 -1.14
CA TYR A 105 -10.18 12.03 -1.68
C TYR A 105 -11.21 12.27 -0.59
N GLY A 106 -11.12 11.57 0.54
CA GLY A 106 -12.13 11.55 1.59
C GLY A 106 -13.36 10.71 1.19
N PRO A 107 -14.48 10.84 1.93
CA PRO A 107 -15.74 10.16 1.62
C PRO A 107 -16.28 10.59 0.25
N THR A 108 -16.65 9.63 -0.59
CA THR A 108 -17.17 9.87 -1.95
C THR A 108 -18.67 9.59 -2.07
N SER A 109 -19.33 9.22 -0.98
CA SER A 109 -20.72 8.76 -0.96
C SER A 109 -20.97 7.61 -1.94
N GLY A 110 -20.01 6.71 -2.08
CA GLY A 110 -20.07 5.55 -2.95
C GLY A 110 -19.83 5.81 -4.44
N VAL A 111 -19.50 7.05 -4.83
CA VAL A 111 -19.13 7.36 -6.21
C VAL A 111 -17.72 6.80 -6.48
N PRO A 112 -17.51 6.05 -7.60
CA PRO A 112 -16.20 5.57 -7.96
C PRO A 112 -15.17 6.71 -8.06
N MET A 113 -13.99 6.48 -7.48
CA MET A 113 -12.91 7.45 -7.48
C MET A 113 -12.20 7.42 -8.83
N THR A 114 -12.10 8.58 -9.47
CA THR A 114 -11.29 8.83 -10.68
C THR A 114 -10.13 9.76 -10.32
N GLU A 115 -9.11 9.83 -11.17
CA GLU A 115 -7.94 10.68 -10.94
C GLU A 115 -8.27 12.18 -10.90
N ASP A 116 -9.37 12.58 -11.55
CA ASP A 116 -9.85 13.97 -11.62
C ASP A 116 -10.64 14.40 -10.38
N LEU A 117 -11.00 13.48 -9.49
CA LEU A 117 -11.71 13.82 -8.25
C LEU A 117 -10.83 14.74 -7.37
N PRO A 118 -11.40 15.81 -6.82
CA PRO A 118 -10.68 16.71 -5.94
C PRO A 118 -10.27 16.01 -4.64
N LEU A 119 -9.11 16.37 -4.11
CA LEU A 119 -8.65 15.93 -2.80
C LEU A 119 -9.39 16.70 -1.71
N ALA A 120 -10.55 16.22 -1.31
CA ALA A 120 -11.51 16.89 -0.41
C ALA A 120 -11.53 16.30 1.03
N ALA A 121 -10.50 15.53 1.41
CA ALA A 121 -10.46 14.87 2.71
C ALA A 121 -10.55 15.84 3.89
N THR A 122 -11.39 15.50 4.86
CA THR A 122 -11.57 16.25 6.10
C THR A 122 -10.87 15.61 7.31
N THR A 123 -10.44 14.37 7.18
CA THR A 123 -9.72 13.64 8.23
C THR A 123 -8.26 14.09 8.33
N ALA A 124 -7.60 13.89 9.47
CA ALA A 124 -6.20 14.29 9.64
C ALA A 124 -5.27 13.56 8.68
N LYS A 125 -5.45 12.24 8.50
CA LYS A 125 -4.65 11.43 7.57
C LYS A 125 -4.92 11.79 6.12
N GLY A 126 -6.20 11.97 5.75
CA GLY A 126 -6.58 12.38 4.41
C GLY A 126 -6.02 13.74 4.04
N ARG A 127 -6.13 14.75 4.93
CA ARG A 127 -5.51 16.07 4.73
C ARG A 127 -3.98 15.98 4.60
N THR A 128 -3.34 15.12 5.40
CA THR A 128 -1.90 14.89 5.27
C THR A 128 -1.53 14.41 3.87
N ARG A 129 -2.27 13.43 3.34
CA ARG A 129 -2.04 12.91 1.98
C ARG A 129 -2.32 13.98 0.92
N ALA A 130 -3.40 14.74 1.06
CA ALA A 130 -3.73 15.83 0.13
C ALA A 130 -2.63 16.91 0.08
N VAL A 131 -2.09 17.31 1.24
CA VAL A 131 -0.96 18.24 1.31
C VAL A 131 0.30 17.65 0.66
N MET A 132 0.60 16.38 0.92
CA MET A 132 1.75 15.71 0.31
C MET A 132 1.63 15.63 -1.22
N THR A 133 0.45 15.30 -1.75
CA THR A 133 0.19 15.32 -3.19
C THR A 133 0.38 16.74 -3.76
N ALA A 134 -0.15 17.78 -3.09
CA ALA A 134 0.00 19.16 -3.53
C ALA A 134 1.46 19.61 -3.56
N GLU A 135 2.31 19.19 -2.62
CA GLU A 135 3.75 19.45 -2.63
C GLU A 135 4.44 18.84 -3.87
N LEU A 136 4.08 17.62 -4.27
CA LEU A 136 4.63 16.97 -5.46
C LEU A 136 4.21 17.71 -6.75
N LEU A 137 2.92 18.03 -6.85
CA LEU A 137 2.38 18.77 -8.00
C LEU A 137 3.02 20.15 -8.13
N ALA A 138 3.19 20.89 -7.03
CA ALA A 138 3.86 22.19 -7.03
C ALA A 138 5.35 22.08 -7.43
N ALA A 139 6.04 20.99 -7.09
CA ALA A 139 7.41 20.77 -7.53
C ALA A 139 7.49 20.49 -9.04
N ARG A 140 6.56 19.71 -9.58
CA ARG A 140 6.40 19.46 -11.02
C ARG A 140 6.11 20.77 -11.76
N ASP A 141 5.10 21.51 -11.32
CA ASP A 141 4.63 22.75 -11.98
C ASP A 141 5.71 23.84 -11.98
N ALA A 142 6.61 23.81 -10.99
CA ALA A 142 7.80 24.66 -10.94
C ALA A 142 8.97 24.15 -11.82
N GLY A 143 8.80 23.04 -12.53
CA GLY A 143 9.84 22.43 -13.37
C GLY A 143 11.04 21.88 -12.61
N ARG A 144 10.90 21.61 -11.30
CA ARG A 144 12.01 21.14 -10.46
C ARG A 144 12.24 19.63 -10.57
N VAL A 145 11.20 18.88 -10.88
CA VAL A 145 11.24 17.41 -10.98
C VAL A 145 10.09 16.91 -11.86
N HIS A 146 10.33 15.84 -12.60
CA HIS A 146 9.25 15.08 -13.22
C HIS A 146 8.69 14.07 -12.21
N ILE A 147 7.38 13.90 -12.19
CA ILE A 147 6.71 12.98 -11.26
C ILE A 147 5.80 12.00 -12.00
N ALA A 148 5.51 10.87 -11.38
CA ALA A 148 4.34 10.04 -11.69
C ALA A 148 3.74 9.59 -10.36
N ILE A 149 2.43 9.77 -10.16
CA ILE A 149 1.76 9.39 -8.92
C ILE A 149 0.92 8.15 -9.18
N GLY A 150 1.22 7.07 -8.49
CA GLY A 150 0.43 5.83 -8.51
C GLY A 150 -0.41 5.72 -7.24
N ARG A 151 -1.74 5.74 -7.37
CA ARG A 151 -2.67 5.55 -6.24
C ARG A 151 -3.18 4.12 -6.22
N ALA A 152 -3.19 3.53 -5.04
CA ALA A 152 -3.69 2.20 -4.79
C ALA A 152 -4.63 2.20 -3.57
N SER A 153 -5.57 1.28 -3.55
CA SER A 153 -6.49 1.05 -2.45
C SER A 153 -5.86 0.18 -1.36
N ASP A 154 -6.68 -0.39 -0.49
CA ASP A 154 -6.24 -1.26 0.60
C ASP A 154 -5.48 -2.49 0.11
N TYR A 155 -4.34 -2.73 0.72
CA TYR A 155 -3.43 -3.77 0.27
C TYR A 155 -3.79 -5.15 0.79
N PHE A 156 -3.55 -6.16 -0.06
CA PHE A 156 -3.45 -7.55 0.36
C PHE A 156 -2.35 -8.27 -0.43
N GLY A 157 -1.95 -9.44 0.03
CA GLY A 157 -0.88 -10.24 -0.58
C GLY A 157 -0.09 -11.02 0.44
N ALA A 158 0.84 -11.84 -0.01
CA ALA A 158 1.74 -12.58 0.88
C ALA A 158 2.54 -11.63 1.78
N GLY A 159 2.52 -11.86 3.09
CA GLY A 159 3.22 -11.04 4.07
C GLY A 159 2.59 -9.67 4.36
N VAL A 160 1.38 -9.40 3.86
CA VAL A 160 0.64 -8.16 4.17
C VAL A 160 -0.19 -8.37 5.43
N THR A 161 0.43 -8.23 6.60
CA THR A 161 -0.21 -8.51 7.90
C THR A 161 -0.96 -7.31 8.47
N GLU A 162 -0.46 -6.07 8.21
CA GLU A 162 -1.00 -4.83 8.80
C GLU A 162 -1.99 -4.12 7.84
N SER A 163 -2.94 -4.85 7.27
CA SER A 163 -4.00 -4.30 6.41
C SER A 163 -5.37 -4.76 6.91
N SER A 164 -6.44 -4.19 6.35
CA SER A 164 -7.83 -4.58 6.63
C SER A 164 -8.09 -6.07 6.42
N LEU A 165 -7.46 -6.68 5.41
CA LEU A 165 -7.54 -8.11 5.10
C LEU A 165 -6.42 -8.95 5.76
N GLY A 166 -5.34 -8.35 6.26
CA GLY A 166 -4.12 -9.02 6.70
C GLY A 166 -4.33 -10.10 7.76
N GLU A 167 -3.71 -9.93 8.93
CA GLU A 167 -3.76 -10.91 10.01
C GLU A 167 -5.20 -11.17 10.51
N HIS A 168 -6.07 -10.14 10.48
CA HIS A 168 -7.45 -10.22 10.97
C HIS A 168 -8.37 -11.05 10.07
N VAL A 169 -8.06 -11.18 8.79
CA VAL A 169 -8.82 -11.98 7.82
C VAL A 169 -8.03 -13.23 7.43
N PHE A 170 -6.94 -13.07 6.67
CA PHE A 170 -6.14 -14.21 6.18
C PHE A 170 -5.48 -15.01 7.33
N GLY A 171 -4.86 -14.34 8.28
CA GLY A 171 -4.20 -14.98 9.42
C GLY A 171 -5.22 -15.73 10.29
N ASN A 172 -6.34 -15.10 10.63
CA ASN A 172 -7.40 -15.74 11.40
C ASN A 172 -8.03 -16.94 10.67
N ALA A 173 -8.29 -16.82 9.36
CA ALA A 173 -8.83 -17.91 8.56
C ALA A 173 -7.93 -19.15 8.59
N LEU A 174 -6.62 -18.96 8.38
CA LEU A 174 -5.64 -20.05 8.44
C LEU A 174 -5.51 -20.68 9.84
N ALA A 175 -5.72 -19.89 10.88
CA ALA A 175 -5.74 -20.39 12.26
C ALA A 175 -7.08 -21.04 12.66
N GLY A 176 -8.02 -21.22 11.74
CA GLY A 176 -9.36 -21.78 12.03
C GLY A 176 -10.24 -20.84 12.86
N ARG A 177 -9.92 -19.57 12.91
CA ARG A 177 -10.66 -18.54 13.66
C ARG A 177 -11.60 -17.77 12.74
N ARG A 178 -12.52 -17.01 13.34
CA ARG A 178 -13.38 -16.07 12.61
C ARG A 178 -12.56 -14.92 12.07
N ALA A 179 -12.86 -14.45 10.86
CA ALA A 179 -12.33 -13.22 10.34
C ALA A 179 -12.94 -12.04 11.11
N ASP A 180 -12.10 -11.12 11.56
CA ASP A 180 -12.52 -9.87 12.22
C ASP A 180 -12.48 -8.74 11.20
N PHE A 181 -13.62 -8.08 11.01
CA PHE A 181 -13.77 -7.00 10.03
C PHE A 181 -14.45 -5.77 10.66
N ILE A 182 -14.19 -4.60 10.12
CA ILE A 182 -14.82 -3.34 10.56
C ILE A 182 -15.74 -2.87 9.44
N GLY A 183 -16.99 -2.50 9.79
CA GLY A 183 -17.97 -2.00 8.83
C GLY A 183 -18.77 -3.10 8.14
N ASN A 184 -19.28 -2.81 6.96
CA ASN A 184 -20.15 -3.72 6.20
C ASN A 184 -19.34 -4.52 5.17
N PRO A 185 -19.19 -5.87 5.33
CA PRO A 185 -18.40 -6.69 4.43
C PRO A 185 -19.05 -6.93 3.06
N ASP A 186 -20.31 -6.52 2.87
CA ASP A 186 -21.07 -6.75 1.64
C ASP A 186 -21.08 -5.52 0.72
N LEU A 187 -20.35 -4.46 1.07
CA LEU A 187 -20.17 -3.31 0.21
C LEU A 187 -19.04 -3.55 -0.81
N PRO A 188 -19.20 -3.06 -2.06
CA PRO A 188 -18.12 -3.08 -3.04
C PRO A 188 -16.89 -2.35 -2.55
N HIS A 189 -15.73 -3.01 -2.59
CA HIS A 189 -14.45 -2.45 -2.19
C HIS A 189 -13.36 -2.89 -3.17
N THR A 190 -12.56 -1.95 -3.65
CA THR A 190 -11.38 -2.27 -4.44
C THR A 190 -10.23 -2.57 -3.51
N TYR A 191 -9.69 -3.79 -3.61
CA TYR A 191 -8.48 -4.20 -2.89
C TYR A 191 -7.30 -4.27 -3.85
N SER A 192 -6.16 -3.75 -3.44
CA SER A 192 -4.94 -3.71 -4.26
C SER A 192 -4.02 -4.86 -3.91
N TYR A 193 -3.80 -5.76 -4.85
CA TYR A 193 -2.85 -6.85 -4.71
C TYR A 193 -1.41 -6.33 -4.85
N VAL A 194 -0.58 -6.52 -3.83
CA VAL A 194 0.76 -5.92 -3.76
C VAL A 194 1.65 -6.20 -4.97
N PRO A 195 1.69 -7.41 -5.56
CA PRO A 195 2.43 -7.63 -6.80
C PRO A 195 1.93 -6.80 -7.99
N ASP A 196 0.63 -6.58 -8.13
CA ASP A 196 0.07 -5.75 -9.21
C ASP A 196 0.42 -4.26 -8.99
N VAL A 197 0.38 -3.80 -7.74
CA VAL A 197 0.85 -2.45 -7.38
C VAL A 197 2.31 -2.26 -7.76
N ALA A 198 3.15 -3.26 -7.48
CA ALA A 198 4.57 -3.23 -7.85
C ALA A 198 4.77 -3.18 -9.38
N ALA A 199 4.02 -3.98 -10.13
CA ALA A 199 4.04 -3.96 -11.60
C ALA A 199 3.58 -2.61 -12.15
N GLY A 200 2.49 -2.05 -11.60
CA GLY A 200 2.00 -0.72 -11.95
C GLY A 200 3.03 0.38 -11.71
N LEU A 201 3.68 0.40 -10.55
CA LEU A 201 4.75 1.36 -10.26
C LEU A 201 5.94 1.20 -11.22
N ALA A 202 6.33 -0.03 -11.57
CA ALA A 202 7.38 -0.26 -12.55
C ALA A 202 7.00 0.28 -13.93
N ILE A 203 5.74 0.13 -14.36
CA ILE A 203 5.20 0.76 -15.58
C ILE A 203 5.37 2.27 -15.50
N LEU A 204 4.93 2.91 -14.40
CA LEU A 204 5.05 4.36 -14.23
C LEU A 204 6.50 4.86 -14.32
N GLY A 205 7.46 4.06 -13.83
CA GLY A 205 8.87 4.42 -13.87
C GLY A 205 9.58 4.10 -15.19
N THR A 206 8.94 3.38 -16.13
CA THR A 206 9.57 2.96 -17.39
C THR A 206 8.89 3.51 -18.63
N ARG A 207 7.65 3.98 -18.51
CA ARG A 207 6.84 4.51 -19.60
C ARG A 207 6.87 6.04 -19.65
N LYS A 208 7.21 6.60 -20.79
CA LYS A 208 7.26 8.07 -20.98
C LYS A 208 5.89 8.73 -20.92
N ASP A 209 4.86 8.01 -21.34
CA ASP A 209 3.46 8.45 -21.32
C ASP A 209 2.83 8.43 -19.92
N ALA A 210 3.57 7.93 -18.91
CA ALA A 210 3.15 7.99 -17.50
C ALA A 210 3.62 9.26 -16.78
N VAL A 211 4.58 10.00 -17.36
CA VAL A 211 5.26 11.11 -16.70
C VAL A 211 4.33 12.33 -16.53
N ASP A 212 4.45 12.99 -15.38
CA ASP A 212 3.72 14.19 -14.98
C ASP A 212 2.20 13.99 -14.79
N GLU A 213 1.78 12.73 -14.61
CA GLU A 213 0.40 12.32 -14.48
C GLU A 213 0.12 11.59 -13.15
N ILE A 214 -1.17 11.55 -12.79
CA ILE A 214 -1.72 10.75 -11.69
C ILE A 214 -2.42 9.54 -12.28
N TRP A 215 -2.20 8.38 -11.68
CA TRP A 215 -2.71 7.09 -12.13
C TRP A 215 -3.33 6.30 -11.00
N HIS A 216 -4.49 5.72 -11.22
CA HIS A 216 -5.03 4.69 -10.36
C HIS A 216 -4.48 3.34 -10.81
N LEU A 217 -3.72 2.68 -9.93
CA LEU A 217 -3.05 1.43 -10.28
C LEU A 217 -4.06 0.30 -10.40
N ALA A 218 -4.02 -0.40 -11.54
CA ALA A 218 -4.89 -1.55 -11.79
C ALA A 218 -4.51 -2.73 -10.88
N GLY A 219 -5.46 -3.60 -10.66
CA GLY A 219 -5.32 -4.81 -9.84
C GLY A 219 -6.51 -5.75 -10.08
N PRO A 220 -6.79 -6.65 -9.15
CA PRO A 220 -7.97 -7.50 -9.22
C PRO A 220 -9.27 -6.69 -9.32
N GLU A 221 -10.32 -7.36 -9.78
CA GLU A 221 -11.66 -6.79 -9.86
C GLU A 221 -12.17 -6.30 -8.49
N THR A 222 -12.99 -5.24 -8.50
CA THR A 222 -13.70 -4.74 -7.31
C THR A 222 -14.73 -5.77 -6.86
N VAL A 223 -14.69 -6.13 -5.58
CA VAL A 223 -15.53 -7.16 -4.98
C VAL A 223 -15.94 -6.76 -3.56
N THR A 224 -16.77 -7.55 -2.92
CA THR A 224 -17.07 -7.43 -1.49
C THR A 224 -16.05 -8.22 -0.65
N THR A 225 -15.89 -7.86 0.63
CA THR A 225 -15.09 -8.65 1.57
C THR A 225 -15.66 -10.06 1.76
N SER A 226 -16.99 -10.18 1.71
CA SER A 226 -17.68 -11.48 1.77
C SER A 226 -17.27 -12.40 0.63
N GLU A 227 -17.17 -11.91 -0.60
CA GLU A 227 -16.69 -12.69 -1.75
C GLU A 227 -15.22 -13.11 -1.60
N ILE A 228 -14.37 -12.24 -1.06
CA ILE A 228 -12.98 -12.62 -0.74
C ILE A 228 -12.97 -13.76 0.30
N LEU A 229 -13.80 -13.68 1.33
CA LEU A 229 -13.89 -14.73 2.35
C LEU A 229 -14.39 -16.06 1.82
N ASP A 230 -15.29 -16.05 0.84
CA ASP A 230 -15.71 -17.27 0.17
C ASP A 230 -14.55 -17.91 -0.61
N LEU A 231 -13.75 -17.12 -1.31
CA LEU A 231 -12.54 -17.60 -1.97
C LEU A 231 -11.51 -18.13 -0.94
N VAL A 232 -11.28 -17.40 0.15
CA VAL A 232 -10.40 -17.85 1.25
C VAL A 232 -10.89 -19.18 1.81
N SER A 233 -12.20 -19.31 2.06
CA SER A 233 -12.82 -20.53 2.58
C SER A 233 -12.54 -21.74 1.67
N ASN A 234 -12.63 -21.56 0.36
CA ASN A 234 -12.30 -22.59 -0.62
C ASN A 234 -10.83 -23.04 -0.53
N HIS A 235 -9.91 -22.08 -0.34
CA HIS A 235 -8.48 -22.38 -0.26
C HIS A 235 -8.01 -22.93 1.08
N VAL A 236 -8.69 -22.59 2.19
CA VAL A 236 -8.36 -23.14 3.52
C VAL A 236 -9.09 -24.47 3.81
N GLY A 237 -10.11 -24.81 3.02
CA GLY A 237 -10.85 -26.07 3.12
C GLY A 237 -11.94 -26.09 4.19
N HIS A 238 -12.32 -24.95 4.73
CA HIS A 238 -13.43 -24.80 5.67
C HIS A 238 -14.06 -23.42 5.55
N ARG A 239 -15.35 -23.30 5.95
CA ARG A 239 -16.05 -22.04 5.94
C ARG A 239 -15.46 -21.07 6.97
N VAL A 240 -15.02 -19.91 6.53
CA VAL A 240 -14.55 -18.82 7.38
C VAL A 240 -15.73 -17.93 7.76
N ALA A 241 -16.11 -17.95 9.04
CA ALA A 241 -17.15 -17.04 9.53
C ALA A 241 -16.57 -15.65 9.74
N ILE A 242 -17.36 -14.60 9.42
CA ILE A 242 -16.99 -13.22 9.66
C ILE A 242 -17.59 -12.72 10.98
N ARG A 243 -16.84 -11.88 11.69
CA ARG A 243 -17.31 -11.08 12.81
C ARG A 243 -17.10 -9.61 12.46
N SER A 244 -18.17 -8.93 12.04
CA SER A 244 -18.13 -7.51 11.80
C SER A 244 -18.39 -6.72 13.07
N VAL A 245 -17.59 -5.67 13.30
CA VAL A 245 -17.81 -4.69 14.36
C VAL A 245 -18.59 -3.52 13.78
N PRO A 246 -19.86 -3.32 14.20
CA PRO A 246 -20.66 -2.22 13.67
C PRO A 246 -20.04 -0.85 14.01
N MET A 247 -20.08 0.07 13.05
CA MET A 247 -19.50 1.41 13.19
C MET A 247 -19.96 2.21 14.41
N PRO A 248 -21.25 2.20 14.82
CA PRO A 248 -21.66 2.90 16.03
C PRO A 248 -20.93 2.40 17.28
N LEU A 249 -20.69 1.11 17.39
CA LEU A 249 -19.95 0.52 18.50
C LEU A 249 -18.47 0.93 18.45
N LEU A 250 -17.85 0.89 17.27
CA LEU A 250 -16.46 1.31 17.10
C LEU A 250 -16.27 2.79 17.46
N ARG A 251 -17.21 3.67 17.05
CA ARG A 251 -17.22 5.10 17.40
C ARG A 251 -17.32 5.31 18.91
N ALA A 252 -18.20 4.59 19.58
CA ALA A 252 -18.35 4.68 21.04
C ALA A 252 -17.06 4.25 21.77
N LEU A 253 -16.43 3.15 21.35
CA LEU A 253 -15.16 2.67 21.93
C LEU A 253 -13.99 3.59 21.60
N GLY A 254 -13.99 4.25 20.44
CA GLY A 254 -12.96 5.20 19.99
C GLY A 254 -12.88 6.46 20.84
N VAL A 255 -13.94 6.81 21.58
CA VAL A 255 -13.91 7.96 22.52
C VAL A 255 -12.84 7.76 23.60
N PHE A 256 -12.68 6.52 24.07
CA PHE A 256 -11.79 6.17 25.18
C PHE A 256 -10.45 5.57 24.72
N ASN A 257 -10.30 5.20 23.45
CA ASN A 257 -9.10 4.55 22.93
C ASN A 257 -8.55 5.30 21.70
N PRO A 258 -7.36 5.95 21.80
CA PRO A 258 -6.75 6.69 20.67
C PRO A 258 -6.49 5.84 19.43
N THR A 259 -6.14 4.55 19.57
CA THR A 259 -5.91 3.64 18.45
C THR A 259 -7.21 3.38 17.70
N LEU A 260 -8.30 3.06 18.42
CA LEU A 260 -9.62 2.89 17.82
C LEU A 260 -10.14 4.20 17.20
N ARG A 261 -9.82 5.35 17.78
CA ARG A 261 -10.15 6.66 17.17
C ARG A 261 -9.50 6.84 15.82
N GLY A 262 -8.24 6.40 15.66
CA GLY A 262 -7.54 6.42 14.38
C GLY A 262 -8.18 5.52 13.31
N LEU A 263 -8.79 4.40 13.71
CA LEU A 263 -9.57 3.54 12.83
C LEU A 263 -10.93 4.17 12.47
N VAL A 264 -11.62 4.74 13.45
CA VAL A 264 -12.89 5.46 13.24
C VAL A 264 -12.74 6.61 12.25
N GLU A 265 -11.60 7.28 12.24
CA GLU A 265 -11.31 8.38 11.33
C GLU A 265 -11.44 7.96 9.85
N MET A 266 -11.02 6.72 9.52
CA MET A 266 -11.00 6.19 8.16
C MET A 266 -12.13 5.19 7.88
N ALA A 267 -13.06 5.06 8.80
CA ALA A 267 -14.08 4.03 8.75
C ALA A 267 -15.11 4.20 7.62
N TYR A 268 -15.20 5.38 7.01
CA TYR A 268 -16.02 5.60 5.82
C TYR A 268 -15.65 4.66 4.67
N GLU A 269 -14.40 4.20 4.60
CA GLU A 269 -13.94 3.23 3.59
C GLU A 269 -14.72 1.90 3.64
N PHE A 270 -15.32 1.61 4.80
CA PHE A 270 -16.05 0.36 5.06
C PHE A 270 -17.55 0.59 5.37
N ASP A 271 -18.01 1.85 5.34
CA ASP A 271 -19.41 2.23 5.55
C ASP A 271 -20.12 2.61 4.24
N GLU A 272 -19.38 2.80 3.15
CA GLU A 272 -19.89 3.09 1.80
C GLU A 272 -19.09 2.29 0.75
N PRO A 273 -19.59 2.13 -0.49
CA PRO A 273 -18.78 1.56 -1.57
C PRO A 273 -17.47 2.33 -1.74
N PHE A 274 -16.35 1.61 -1.77
CA PHE A 274 -15.00 2.19 -1.91
C PHE A 274 -14.35 1.68 -3.17
N VAL A 275 -14.71 2.30 -4.30
CA VAL A 275 -14.40 1.81 -5.64
C VAL A 275 -13.37 2.70 -6.31
N LEU A 276 -12.26 2.10 -6.74
CA LEU A 276 -11.21 2.75 -7.52
C LEU A 276 -11.44 2.50 -9.00
N ASP A 277 -11.67 3.55 -9.78
CA ASP A 277 -11.71 3.45 -11.24
C ASP A 277 -10.28 3.43 -11.80
N THR A 278 -9.93 2.37 -12.51
CA THR A 278 -8.62 2.16 -13.12
C THR A 278 -8.64 2.24 -14.64
N THR A 279 -9.74 2.74 -15.22
CA THR A 279 -9.96 2.77 -16.67
C THR A 279 -8.87 3.57 -17.41
N LYS A 280 -8.42 4.70 -16.84
CA LYS A 280 -7.33 5.51 -17.41
C LYS A 280 -6.06 4.66 -17.54
N PHE A 281 -5.65 3.99 -16.47
CA PHE A 281 -4.45 3.16 -16.45
C PHE A 281 -4.53 2.00 -17.44
N GLN A 282 -5.65 1.26 -17.43
CA GLN A 282 -5.87 0.13 -18.33
C GLN A 282 -5.93 0.55 -19.80
N SER A 283 -6.49 1.72 -20.11
CA SER A 283 -6.54 2.26 -21.47
C SER A 283 -5.15 2.65 -21.97
N ALA A 284 -4.27 3.18 -21.12
CA ALA A 284 -2.94 3.62 -21.48
C ALA A 284 -1.93 2.47 -21.57
N PHE A 285 -2.01 1.49 -20.67
CA PHE A 285 -0.95 0.47 -20.47
C PHE A 285 -1.43 -0.96 -20.72
N GLY A 286 -2.70 -1.15 -21.03
CA GLY A 286 -3.32 -2.45 -21.22
C GLY A 286 -3.83 -3.07 -19.93
N PRO A 287 -4.46 -4.25 -20.00
CA PRO A 287 -4.99 -4.96 -18.85
C PRO A 287 -3.81 -5.45 -17.99
N VAL A 288 -3.63 -4.81 -16.87
CA VAL A 288 -2.68 -5.20 -15.82
C VAL A 288 -3.49 -5.63 -14.61
N GLY A 289 -3.20 -6.77 -14.07
CA GLY A 289 -3.84 -7.28 -12.87
C GLY A 289 -3.90 -8.80 -12.84
N THR A 290 -3.77 -9.31 -11.64
CA THR A 290 -3.92 -10.73 -11.33
C THR A 290 -5.39 -11.01 -11.05
N SER A 291 -5.97 -12.10 -11.58
CA SER A 291 -7.34 -12.47 -11.23
C SER A 291 -7.47 -12.67 -9.71
N LEU A 292 -8.61 -12.26 -9.15
CA LEU A 292 -8.82 -12.30 -7.70
C LEU A 292 -8.57 -13.69 -7.11
N ASN A 293 -9.04 -14.75 -7.78
CA ASN A 293 -8.83 -16.12 -7.30
C ASN A 293 -7.34 -16.48 -7.18
N VAL A 294 -6.51 -16.09 -8.16
CA VAL A 294 -5.06 -16.33 -8.13
C VAL A 294 -4.39 -15.47 -7.04
N ALA A 295 -4.79 -14.22 -6.90
CA ALA A 295 -4.26 -13.32 -5.88
C ALA A 295 -4.58 -13.82 -4.47
N VAL A 296 -5.82 -14.26 -4.22
CA VAL A 296 -6.24 -14.85 -2.94
C VAL A 296 -5.51 -16.17 -2.66
N ALA A 297 -5.42 -17.07 -3.64
CA ALA A 297 -4.69 -18.34 -3.49
C ALA A 297 -3.22 -18.11 -3.12
N THR A 298 -2.56 -17.18 -3.81
CA THR A 298 -1.15 -16.84 -3.55
C THR A 298 -0.99 -16.22 -2.17
N THR A 299 -1.92 -15.35 -1.76
CA THR A 299 -1.92 -14.75 -0.42
C THR A 299 -2.05 -15.80 0.67
N VAL A 300 -3.04 -16.71 0.57
CA VAL A 300 -3.25 -17.81 1.51
C VAL A 300 -1.99 -18.68 1.64
N ASN A 301 -1.34 -19.01 0.50
CA ASN A 301 -0.10 -19.79 0.51
C ASN A 301 1.07 -19.04 1.16
N GLY A 302 1.19 -17.72 0.95
CA GLY A 302 2.18 -16.89 1.60
C GLY A 302 2.04 -16.89 3.12
N PHE A 303 0.83 -16.67 3.63
CA PHE A 303 0.55 -16.74 5.07
C PHE A 303 0.81 -18.14 5.66
N ARG A 304 0.53 -19.23 4.93
CA ARG A 304 0.91 -20.60 5.36
C ARG A 304 2.42 -20.76 5.52
N GLY A 305 3.20 -20.20 4.60
CA GLY A 305 4.65 -20.21 4.66
C GLY A 305 5.17 -19.48 5.91
N GLU A 306 4.63 -18.31 6.22
CA GLU A 306 5.02 -17.53 7.39
C GLU A 306 4.68 -18.24 8.71
N ILE A 307 3.50 -18.84 8.82
CA ILE A 307 3.11 -19.62 10.01
C ILE A 307 4.07 -20.78 10.26
N ASN A 308 4.53 -21.45 9.21
CA ASN A 308 5.46 -22.57 9.32
C ASN A 308 6.89 -22.15 9.70
N HIS A 309 7.27 -20.90 9.44
CA HIS A 309 8.58 -20.33 9.77
C HIS A 309 8.60 -19.50 11.05
N ALA A 310 7.45 -19.22 11.66
CA ALA A 310 7.39 -18.55 12.96
C ALA A 310 8.01 -19.47 14.03
N PRO A 311 8.95 -18.99 14.89
CA PRO A 311 9.48 -19.79 15.99
C PRO A 311 8.31 -20.19 16.89
N LYS A 312 8.15 -21.50 17.09
CA LYS A 312 7.14 -22.03 18.02
C LYS A 312 7.47 -21.47 19.40
N HIS A 313 6.68 -20.52 19.89
CA HIS A 313 6.78 -20.08 21.27
C HIS A 313 6.62 -21.31 22.17
N PRO A 314 7.55 -21.54 23.12
CA PRO A 314 7.38 -22.62 24.08
C PRO A 314 6.09 -22.35 24.85
N SER A 315 5.19 -23.32 24.84
CA SER A 315 4.00 -23.31 25.67
C SER A 315 4.42 -23.12 27.13
N ILE A 316 4.02 -22.00 27.75
CA ILE A 316 4.14 -21.85 29.20
C ILE A 316 3.26 -22.92 29.82
N SER A 317 3.89 -24.03 30.21
CA SER A 317 3.29 -25.04 31.02
C SER A 317 2.98 -24.43 32.38
N ASN A 318 1.73 -24.14 32.64
CA ASN A 318 1.22 -23.93 33.98
C ASN A 318 1.44 -25.20 34.77
N LYS A 319 2.55 -25.31 35.46
CA LYS A 319 2.67 -26.24 36.59
C LYS A 319 2.26 -25.51 37.86
N ARG A 320 1.24 -26.04 38.45
CA ARG A 320 0.58 -25.88 39.76
C ARG A 320 1.40 -25.14 40.83
#